data_eee0870e27bc3fff758250cf5153d731
#
_entry.id   eee0870e27bc3fff758250cf5153d731
#
_cell.length_a   1.000
_cell.length_b   1.000
_cell.length_c   1.000
_cell.angle_alpha   90.00
_cell.angle_beta   90.00
_cell.angle_gamma   90.00
#
_symmetry.space_group_name_H-M   'P 1'
#
loop_
_entity.id
_entity.type
_entity.pdbx_description
1 polymer ?
#
loop_
_entity_poly.entity_id
_entity_poly.type
_entity_poly.pdbx_seq_one_letter_code
_entity_poly.pdbx_strand_id
1 'polypeptide(L)'
;MIENRRKSNLSALALATALAVSGGGYAYAADMPLKAPPPPKPVPFFFVNDTSVSATWYFNSTDPGVSGGSDVVPGGNFGQRNTFYRAQGSVDHFDVWEYGTNLIHLELDQYGKKDPILGEPGAVGSREFFGFTRSTIGFNELTHSKAFSNFLFNDVGFEGGFTAGVQNNYLAEQTTQYLVGLNFDIAIPKQLGTLLVGVLARQEFTHNQFNACGPPGFGDAQGPAAGFGGGTCIGGASFSGDRDFKWDWNVEIFDAIPLGGIFGSWADPLRIIDITNIRGPKGTGISTANCLAIGCFGAVGGFNNNETKTEVFEDVRLSLDASKVFWTKPGIWDAYVGYRYWYNKFGTNHNAALFSTLAPGTSIESTAYVGTTYHFK
;
A
#
# COMPACT_ATOMS: atom_id res chain seq x y z
N MET A 1 -14.90 -41.95 29.88
CA MET A 1 -14.40 -40.81 30.68
C MET A 1 -15.39 -39.65 30.80
N ILE A 2 -16.56 -39.71 30.19
CA ILE A 2 -17.58 -38.63 30.15
C ILE A 2 -18.65 -38.81 31.25
N GLU A 3 -18.81 -39.98 31.78
CA GLU A 3 -19.89 -40.32 32.74
C GLU A 3 -19.61 -39.88 34.20
N ASN A 4 -18.36 -39.66 34.58
CA ASN A 4 -17.99 -39.23 35.92
C ASN A 4 -18.11 -37.73 36.21
N ARG A 5 -18.27 -36.88 35.19
CA ARG A 5 -18.47 -35.44 35.42
C ARG A 5 -19.91 -35.03 35.71
N ARG A 6 -20.91 -35.85 35.32
CA ARG A 6 -22.32 -35.55 35.60
C ARG A 6 -22.76 -35.82 37.04
N LYS A 7 -22.05 -36.73 37.72
CA LYS A 7 -22.39 -37.09 39.13
C LYS A 7 -21.88 -36.08 40.16
N SER A 8 -20.81 -35.34 39.86
CA SER A 8 -20.26 -34.32 40.77
C SER A 8 -21.08 -33.04 40.84
N ASN A 9 -21.77 -32.69 39.75
CA ASN A 9 -22.58 -31.45 39.72
C ASN A 9 -23.94 -31.59 40.40
N LEU A 10 -24.48 -32.80 40.49
CA LEU A 10 -25.75 -33.06 41.21
C LEU A 10 -25.57 -33.08 42.73
N SER A 11 -24.40 -33.48 43.21
CA SER A 11 -24.09 -33.45 44.64
C SER A 11 -23.84 -32.06 45.20
N ALA A 12 -23.27 -31.16 44.37
CA ALA A 12 -23.07 -29.77 44.75
C ALA A 12 -24.38 -28.96 44.78
N LEU A 13 -25.34 -29.30 43.93
CA LEU A 13 -26.66 -28.64 43.92
C LEU A 13 -27.55 -29.07 45.10
N ALA A 14 -27.44 -30.34 45.53
CA ALA A 14 -28.17 -30.87 46.71
C ALA A 14 -27.64 -30.30 48.03
N LEU A 15 -26.35 -29.98 48.13
CA LEU A 15 -25.76 -29.38 49.33
C LEU A 15 -26.12 -27.89 49.46
N ALA A 16 -26.27 -27.19 48.36
CA ALA A 16 -26.68 -25.79 48.36
C ALA A 16 -28.14 -25.58 48.77
N THR A 17 -29.02 -26.55 48.50
CA THR A 17 -30.45 -26.50 48.90
C THR A 17 -30.68 -26.87 50.35
N ALA A 18 -29.81 -27.68 50.96
CA ALA A 18 -29.94 -28.10 52.37
C ALA A 18 -29.49 -27.02 53.38
N LEU A 19 -28.63 -26.08 52.94
CA LEU A 19 -28.17 -24.95 53.78
C LEU A 19 -29.11 -23.77 53.81
N ALA A 20 -30.11 -23.71 52.93
CA ALA A 20 -31.05 -22.59 52.81
C ALA A 20 -32.29 -22.69 53.75
N VAL A 21 -32.46 -23.84 54.48
CA VAL A 21 -33.68 -24.10 55.29
C VAL A 21 -33.47 -24.01 56.81
N SER A 22 -32.24 -23.83 57.32
CA SER A 22 -31.95 -23.86 58.74
C SER A 22 -31.58 -22.53 59.42
N GLY A 23 -31.92 -21.39 58.82
CA GLY A 23 -31.59 -20.06 59.36
C GLY A 23 -32.82 -19.19 59.58
N GLY A 24 -33.77 -19.64 60.40
CA GLY A 24 -34.84 -18.77 60.89
C GLY A 24 -34.38 -17.90 62.04
N GLY A 25 -34.49 -16.59 61.90
CA GLY A 25 -34.57 -15.65 62.99
C GLY A 25 -33.32 -14.79 63.22
N TYR A 26 -33.33 -13.61 62.73
CA TYR A 26 -33.23 -12.30 63.41
C TYR A 26 -33.21 -11.23 62.30
N ALA A 27 -34.30 -10.47 62.21
CA ALA A 27 -34.35 -9.25 61.42
C ALA A 27 -33.41 -8.23 62.03
N TYR A 28 -32.23 -8.07 61.52
CA TYR A 28 -31.40 -6.88 61.68
C TYR A 28 -31.63 -5.91 60.51
N ALA A 29 -31.72 -4.69 60.93
CA ALA A 29 -31.98 -3.48 60.13
C ALA A 29 -31.53 -3.54 58.69
N ALA A 30 -32.38 -2.97 57.83
CA ALA A 30 -32.14 -2.78 56.42
C ALA A 30 -30.72 -2.36 56.12
N ASP A 31 -29.94 -3.31 55.58
CA ASP A 31 -28.72 -2.95 54.82
C ASP A 31 -29.18 -2.01 53.69
N MET A 32 -28.57 -0.83 53.70
CA MET A 32 -28.72 0.06 52.55
C MET A 32 -28.35 -0.73 51.29
N PRO A 33 -29.16 -0.68 50.23
CA PRO A 33 -28.82 -1.40 49.02
C PRO A 33 -27.43 -1.00 48.60
N LEU A 34 -26.48 -1.94 48.63
CA LEU A 34 -25.16 -1.75 48.07
C LEU A 34 -25.35 -1.22 46.68
N LYS A 35 -24.94 0.03 46.43
CA LYS A 35 -25.02 0.66 45.15
C LYS A 35 -24.43 -0.32 44.14
N ALA A 36 -25.26 -0.81 43.22
CA ALA A 36 -24.79 -1.76 42.21
C ALA A 36 -23.50 -1.19 41.60
N PRO A 37 -22.46 -2.01 41.40
CA PRO A 37 -21.26 -1.54 40.75
C PRO A 37 -21.66 -0.87 39.42
N PRO A 38 -21.08 0.28 39.09
CA PRO A 38 -21.41 0.96 37.84
C PRO A 38 -21.24 -0.06 36.70
N PRO A 39 -22.13 -0.05 35.71
CA PRO A 39 -22.00 -0.94 34.56
C PRO A 39 -20.62 -0.77 33.96
N PRO A 40 -19.96 -1.87 33.51
CA PRO A 40 -18.66 -1.79 32.87
C PRO A 40 -18.74 -0.78 31.73
N LYS A 41 -17.74 0.06 31.63
CA LYS A 41 -17.66 1.02 30.52
C LYS A 41 -17.75 0.24 29.19
N PRO A 42 -18.58 0.69 28.25
CA PRO A 42 -18.61 0.03 26.95
C PRO A 42 -17.20 0.02 26.34
N VAL A 43 -16.79 -1.12 25.85
CA VAL A 43 -15.53 -1.26 25.11
C VAL A 43 -15.67 -0.46 23.83
N PRO A 44 -14.75 0.46 23.52
CA PRO A 44 -14.82 1.22 22.27
C PRO A 44 -14.73 0.25 21.08
N PHE A 45 -15.50 0.52 20.03
CA PHE A 45 -15.46 -0.30 18.82
C PHE A 45 -14.06 -0.25 18.17
N PHE A 46 -13.45 0.93 18.11
CA PHE A 46 -12.08 1.11 17.65
C PHE A 46 -11.13 1.30 18.84
N PHE A 47 -10.04 0.54 18.87
CA PHE A 47 -8.94 0.71 19.83
C PHE A 47 -7.97 1.81 19.38
N VAL A 48 -7.82 1.94 18.06
CA VAL A 48 -7.11 3.04 17.39
C VAL A 48 -8.05 3.57 16.32
N ASN A 49 -8.08 4.88 16.15
CA ASN A 49 -8.80 5.56 15.09
C ASN A 49 -8.02 6.83 14.80
N ASP A 50 -7.22 6.79 13.75
CA ASP A 50 -6.32 7.88 13.37
C ASP A 50 -6.63 8.32 11.93
N THR A 51 -6.96 9.58 11.78
CA THR A 51 -7.08 10.22 10.47
C THR A 51 -6.02 11.28 10.37
N SER A 52 -5.27 11.29 9.27
CA SER A 52 -4.20 12.26 9.08
C SER A 52 -4.18 12.86 7.68
N VAL A 53 -3.56 14.02 7.56
CA VAL A 53 -3.25 14.65 6.28
C VAL A 53 -1.76 14.88 6.19
N SER A 54 -1.19 14.66 5.01
CA SER A 54 0.24 14.86 4.78
C SER A 54 0.50 15.74 3.58
N ALA A 55 1.65 16.41 3.62
CA ALA A 55 2.22 17.11 2.48
C ALA A 55 3.66 16.64 2.30
N THR A 56 4.00 16.17 1.09
CA THR A 56 5.31 15.61 0.77
C THR A 56 5.87 16.24 -0.47
N TRP A 57 7.18 16.46 -0.48
CA TRP A 57 7.93 16.97 -1.63
C TRP A 57 9.01 15.99 -2.04
N TYR A 58 8.90 15.41 -3.25
CA TYR A 58 9.89 14.54 -3.87
C TYR A 58 10.78 15.35 -4.81
N PHE A 59 12.10 15.12 -4.75
CA PHE A 59 13.06 15.97 -5.47
C PHE A 59 13.34 15.50 -6.91
N ASN A 60 13.36 14.17 -7.15
CA ASN A 60 13.82 13.57 -8.41
C ASN A 60 12.97 12.38 -8.84
N SER A 61 11.65 12.56 -8.92
CA SER A 61 10.74 11.53 -9.44
C SER A 61 10.99 11.26 -10.92
N THR A 62 10.64 10.07 -11.37
CA THR A 62 10.70 9.64 -12.77
C THR A 62 9.45 8.89 -13.16
N ASP A 63 9.04 8.99 -14.42
CA ASP A 63 8.01 8.14 -15.00
C ASP A 63 8.52 7.41 -16.23
N PRO A 64 8.15 6.13 -16.44
CA PRO A 64 8.62 5.33 -17.54
C PRO A 64 8.34 5.98 -18.89
N GLY A 65 9.38 6.07 -19.73
CA GLY A 65 9.27 6.66 -21.07
C GLY A 65 9.33 8.17 -21.13
N VAL A 66 9.28 8.89 -20.01
CA VAL A 66 9.42 10.34 -19.98
C VAL A 66 10.89 10.73 -20.10
N SER A 67 11.33 11.15 -21.30
CA SER A 67 12.71 11.51 -21.58
C SER A 67 12.95 13.03 -21.44
N GLY A 68 14.20 13.39 -21.09
CA GLY A 68 14.59 14.79 -20.84
C GLY A 68 14.62 15.66 -22.11
N GLY A 69 13.80 16.68 -22.12
CA GLY A 69 13.83 17.78 -23.06
C GLY A 69 12.91 18.89 -22.57
N SER A 70 13.25 20.13 -22.78
CA SER A 70 12.45 21.29 -22.32
C SER A 70 11.05 21.34 -22.96
N ASP A 71 10.91 20.64 -24.08
CA ASP A 71 9.67 20.57 -24.83
C ASP A 71 9.39 19.08 -25.00
N VAL A 72 8.58 18.52 -24.14
CA VAL A 72 8.17 17.12 -24.20
C VAL A 72 7.28 16.95 -25.42
N VAL A 73 7.95 16.98 -26.55
CA VAL A 73 7.44 16.39 -27.78
C VAL A 73 8.03 14.98 -27.77
N PRO A 74 7.27 13.92 -28.00
CA PRO A 74 7.80 12.62 -28.34
C PRO A 74 8.84 12.82 -29.45
N GLY A 75 10.11 12.55 -29.18
CA GLY A 75 11.22 12.86 -30.12
C GLY A 75 12.23 13.89 -29.64
N GLY A 76 11.99 14.57 -28.53
CA GLY A 76 12.97 15.46 -27.93
C GLY A 76 14.03 14.70 -27.13
N ASN A 77 15.29 14.94 -27.42
CA ASN A 77 16.50 14.50 -26.67
C ASN A 77 16.45 13.10 -26.06
N PHE A 78 16.30 12.09 -26.90
CA PHE A 78 16.55 10.70 -26.52
C PHE A 78 17.92 10.53 -25.86
N GLY A 79 18.01 9.59 -24.94
CA GLY A 79 19.27 9.28 -24.28
C GLY A 79 19.53 10.03 -22.97
N GLN A 80 18.58 10.85 -22.50
CA GLN A 80 18.69 11.51 -21.21
C GLN A 80 17.61 11.04 -20.24
N ARG A 81 18.00 10.73 -19.02
CA ARG A 81 17.08 10.50 -17.91
C ARG A 81 16.40 11.81 -17.55
N ASN A 82 15.07 11.83 -17.57
CA ASN A 82 14.29 12.97 -17.08
C ASN A 82 13.93 12.74 -15.61
N THR A 83 14.19 13.77 -14.80
CA THR A 83 13.74 13.82 -13.42
C THR A 83 12.98 15.12 -13.18
N PHE A 84 11.96 15.04 -12.36
CA PHE A 84 11.11 16.16 -12.01
C PHE A 84 10.74 16.11 -10.53
N TYR A 85 10.35 17.24 -9.98
CA TYR A 85 9.78 17.24 -8.63
C TYR A 85 8.35 16.72 -8.64
N ARG A 86 7.90 16.19 -7.51
CA ARG A 86 6.51 15.84 -7.26
C ARG A 86 6.10 16.42 -5.92
N ALA A 87 5.00 17.18 -5.90
CA ALA A 87 4.32 17.62 -4.69
C ALA A 87 3.12 16.72 -4.46
N GLN A 88 3.02 16.11 -3.31
CA GLN A 88 1.96 15.18 -2.93
C GLN A 88 1.18 15.71 -1.74
N GLY A 89 -0.14 15.67 -1.81
CA GLY A 89 -1.03 15.80 -0.68
C GLY A 89 -1.73 14.47 -0.43
N SER A 90 -1.72 13.95 0.79
CA SER A 90 -2.42 12.70 1.10
C SER A 90 -3.34 12.82 2.31
N VAL A 91 -4.34 11.92 2.33
CA VAL A 91 -5.20 11.66 3.47
C VAL A 91 -5.08 10.18 3.80
N ASP A 92 -4.78 9.90 5.06
CA ASP A 92 -4.70 8.54 5.58
C ASP A 92 -5.74 8.35 6.68
N HIS A 93 -6.39 7.19 6.68
CA HIS A 93 -7.21 6.74 7.78
C HIS A 93 -6.79 5.33 8.19
N PHE A 94 -6.41 5.19 9.46
CA PHE A 94 -6.02 3.91 10.03
C PHE A 94 -6.83 3.63 11.28
N ASP A 95 -7.44 2.46 11.32
CA ASP A 95 -8.12 1.99 12.51
C ASP A 95 -7.69 0.58 12.91
N VAL A 96 -7.82 0.29 14.21
CA VAL A 96 -7.67 -1.02 14.82
C VAL A 96 -8.98 -1.32 15.57
N TRP A 97 -9.62 -2.40 15.22
CA TRP A 97 -10.85 -2.89 15.85
C TRP A 97 -10.67 -4.29 16.42
N GLU A 98 -11.70 -4.86 17.00
CA GLU A 98 -11.62 -6.12 17.74
C GLU A 98 -11.00 -7.28 16.95
N TYR A 99 -11.20 -7.32 15.62
CA TYR A 99 -10.78 -8.45 14.78
C TYR A 99 -9.65 -8.13 13.82
N GLY A 100 -9.19 -6.89 13.74
CA GLY A 100 -8.13 -6.55 12.78
C GLY A 100 -7.88 -5.06 12.59
N THR A 101 -7.43 -4.70 11.39
CA THR A 101 -7.07 -3.33 11.04
C THR A 101 -7.64 -2.92 9.70
N ASN A 102 -7.85 -1.63 9.51
CA ASN A 102 -8.14 -1.04 8.21
C ASN A 102 -7.20 0.13 7.95
N LEU A 103 -6.74 0.24 6.72
CA LEU A 103 -5.98 1.37 6.21
C LEU A 103 -6.62 1.85 4.92
N ILE A 104 -6.88 3.14 4.83
CA ILE A 104 -7.28 3.85 3.62
C ILE A 104 -6.25 4.94 3.37
N HIS A 105 -5.70 4.96 2.17
CA HIS A 105 -4.77 5.98 1.72
C HIS A 105 -5.28 6.60 0.43
N LEU A 106 -5.33 7.93 0.37
CA LEU A 106 -5.68 8.70 -0.82
C LEU A 106 -4.63 9.77 -1.04
N GLU A 107 -4.14 9.92 -2.26
CA GLU A 107 -3.14 10.93 -2.60
C GLU A 107 -3.49 11.67 -3.89
N LEU A 108 -3.08 12.93 -3.93
CA LEU A 108 -3.11 13.81 -5.09
C LEU A 108 -1.69 14.32 -5.33
N ASP A 109 -1.19 14.04 -6.51
CA ASP A 109 0.14 14.45 -6.94
C ASP A 109 0.08 15.56 -7.98
N GLN A 110 0.98 16.52 -7.85
CA GLN A 110 1.30 17.52 -8.86
C GLN A 110 2.76 17.36 -9.28
N TYR A 111 2.97 17.03 -10.51
CA TYR A 111 4.29 16.82 -11.08
C TYR A 111 4.89 18.11 -11.65
N GLY A 112 6.21 18.14 -11.79
CA GLY A 112 6.91 19.26 -12.42
C GLY A 112 6.66 19.32 -13.94
N LYS A 113 6.92 20.47 -14.57
CA LYS A 113 6.69 20.71 -16.00
C LYS A 113 7.39 19.74 -16.95
N LYS A 114 8.40 19.02 -16.48
CA LYS A 114 9.12 18.02 -17.26
C LYS A 114 8.34 16.69 -17.39
N ASP A 115 7.25 16.53 -16.67
CA ASP A 115 6.24 15.51 -16.87
C ASP A 115 4.91 16.19 -17.18
N PRO A 116 4.66 16.64 -18.42
CA PRO A 116 3.51 17.45 -18.78
C PRO A 116 2.23 16.66 -18.89
N ILE A 117 1.12 17.38 -18.88
CA ILE A 117 -0.20 16.84 -19.21
C ILE A 117 -0.19 16.37 -20.67
N LEU A 118 -0.82 15.22 -20.90
CA LEU A 118 -1.01 14.67 -22.25
C LEU A 118 -1.68 15.69 -23.17
N GLY A 119 -1.04 15.97 -24.30
CA GLY A 119 -1.55 16.91 -25.31
C GLY A 119 -1.30 18.40 -25.00
N GLU A 120 -0.72 18.75 -23.85
CA GLU A 120 -0.42 20.13 -23.45
C GLU A 120 1.05 20.32 -23.05
N PRO A 121 2.00 20.16 -23.97
CA PRO A 121 3.41 20.26 -23.64
C PRO A 121 3.77 21.66 -23.14
N GLY A 122 4.53 21.73 -22.04
CA GLY A 122 5.20 22.94 -21.58
C GLY A 122 4.39 23.89 -20.68
N ALA A 123 3.07 23.71 -20.52
CA ALA A 123 2.26 24.63 -19.71
C ALA A 123 2.37 24.36 -18.21
N VAL A 124 2.00 23.16 -17.78
CA VAL A 124 2.01 22.69 -16.38
C VAL A 124 2.42 21.24 -16.33
N GLY A 125 2.87 20.76 -15.17
CA GLY A 125 3.13 19.34 -14.96
C GLY A 125 1.84 18.54 -14.84
N SER A 126 1.95 17.24 -15.05
CA SER A 126 0.85 16.29 -14.92
C SER A 126 0.33 16.19 -13.48
N ARG A 127 -0.77 15.49 -13.33
CA ARG A 127 -1.41 15.19 -12.04
C ARG A 127 -1.75 13.73 -11.96
N GLU A 128 -1.68 13.20 -10.74
CA GLU A 128 -2.11 11.85 -10.43
C GLU A 128 -3.08 11.89 -9.26
N PHE A 129 -4.11 11.07 -9.33
CA PHE A 129 -4.88 10.63 -8.18
C PHE A 129 -4.60 9.16 -7.97
N PHE A 130 -4.22 8.79 -6.76
CA PHE A 130 -3.94 7.43 -6.38
C PHE A 130 -4.55 7.14 -5.01
N GLY A 131 -5.02 5.91 -4.81
CA GLY A 131 -5.51 5.49 -3.53
C GLY A 131 -5.53 3.98 -3.39
N PHE A 132 -5.44 3.54 -2.13
CA PHE A 132 -5.57 2.12 -1.81
C PHE A 132 -6.24 1.90 -0.46
N THR A 133 -6.78 0.70 -0.30
CA THR A 133 -7.26 0.20 0.99
C THR A 133 -6.58 -1.12 1.30
N ARG A 134 -6.33 -1.38 2.58
CA ARG A 134 -5.91 -2.67 3.12
C ARG A 134 -6.70 -2.95 4.38
N SER A 135 -7.30 -4.13 4.45
CA SER A 135 -8.02 -4.60 5.62
C SER A 135 -7.49 -5.97 6.02
N THR A 136 -7.22 -6.14 7.31
CA THR A 136 -6.77 -7.42 7.87
C THR A 136 -7.77 -7.93 8.89
N ILE A 137 -7.90 -9.25 8.98
CA ILE A 137 -8.65 -9.95 10.04
C ILE A 137 -7.73 -11.01 10.64
N GLY A 138 -7.34 -10.83 11.89
CA GLY A 138 -6.47 -11.76 12.62
C GLY A 138 -7.21 -13.04 13.02
N PHE A 139 -6.56 -14.18 12.87
CA PHE A 139 -7.19 -15.47 13.20
C PHE A 139 -7.23 -15.72 14.69
N ASN A 140 -6.27 -15.20 15.46
CA ASN A 140 -6.32 -15.28 16.92
C ASN A 140 -7.48 -14.48 17.49
N GLU A 141 -7.70 -13.28 16.99
CA GLU A 141 -8.81 -12.40 17.37
C GLU A 141 -10.15 -13.05 16.99
N LEU A 142 -10.27 -13.54 15.75
CA LEU A 142 -11.50 -14.16 15.25
C LEU A 142 -11.87 -15.43 16.03
N THR A 143 -10.87 -16.22 16.45
CA THR A 143 -11.09 -17.47 17.19
C THR A 143 -11.04 -17.29 18.70
N HIS A 144 -10.77 -16.09 19.20
CA HIS A 144 -10.53 -15.78 20.62
C HIS A 144 -9.51 -16.76 21.26
N SER A 145 -8.43 -17.05 20.53
CA SER A 145 -7.43 -18.02 20.91
C SER A 145 -6.02 -17.52 20.60
N LYS A 146 -5.02 -18.34 20.91
CA LYS A 146 -3.62 -18.13 20.50
C LYS A 146 -3.12 -19.25 19.58
N ALA A 147 -4.04 -19.92 18.88
CA ALA A 147 -3.71 -21.07 18.05
C ALA A 147 -2.80 -20.75 16.87
N PHE A 148 -2.83 -19.49 16.41
CA PHE A 148 -2.04 -18.99 15.28
C PHE A 148 -0.79 -18.21 15.72
N SER A 149 -0.45 -18.21 17.03
CA SER A 149 0.79 -17.66 17.55
C SER A 149 1.84 -18.76 17.73
N ASN A 150 3.10 -18.44 17.42
CA ASN A 150 4.26 -19.28 17.68
C ASN A 150 5.52 -18.43 17.87
N PHE A 151 6.72 -19.03 17.79
CA PHE A 151 7.96 -18.30 17.96
C PHE A 151 8.31 -17.38 16.77
N LEU A 152 7.65 -17.56 15.60
CA LEU A 152 7.86 -16.72 14.40
C LEU A 152 6.75 -15.69 14.22
N PHE A 153 5.54 -15.97 14.68
CA PHE A 153 4.36 -15.14 14.44
C PHE A 153 3.65 -14.81 15.74
N ASN A 154 3.26 -13.55 15.91
CA ASN A 154 2.30 -13.13 16.93
C ASN A 154 0.89 -13.54 16.50
N ASP A 155 0.58 -13.38 15.22
CA ASP A 155 -0.67 -13.81 14.59
C ASP A 155 -0.48 -14.08 13.10
N VAL A 156 -1.44 -14.78 12.52
CA VAL A 156 -1.67 -14.93 11.09
C VAL A 156 -3.09 -14.46 10.81
N GLY A 157 -3.29 -13.70 9.78
CA GLY A 157 -4.59 -13.17 9.41
C GLY A 157 -4.88 -13.27 7.92
N PHE A 158 -6.11 -12.99 7.57
CA PHE A 158 -6.54 -12.75 6.20
C PHE A 158 -6.31 -11.28 5.87
N GLU A 159 -5.82 -11.00 4.67
CA GLU A 159 -5.68 -9.65 4.15
C GLU A 159 -6.39 -9.50 2.81
N GLY A 160 -7.12 -8.41 2.66
CA GLY A 160 -7.75 -8.01 1.41
C GLY A 160 -7.51 -6.53 1.13
N GLY A 161 -7.44 -6.19 -0.15
CA GLY A 161 -7.17 -4.81 -0.54
C GLY A 161 -7.62 -4.47 -1.94
N PHE A 162 -7.72 -3.16 -2.15
CA PHE A 162 -8.04 -2.53 -3.42
C PHE A 162 -7.07 -1.38 -3.65
N THR A 163 -6.68 -1.16 -4.90
CA THR A 163 -5.86 -0.02 -5.31
C THR A 163 -6.43 0.56 -6.60
N ALA A 164 -6.48 1.86 -6.71
CA ALA A 164 -6.85 2.56 -7.94
C ALA A 164 -5.99 3.81 -8.13
N GLY A 165 -5.68 4.13 -9.38
CA GLY A 165 -4.93 5.33 -9.73
C GLY A 165 -5.23 5.78 -11.13
N VAL A 166 -5.05 7.07 -11.39
CA VAL A 166 -5.14 7.69 -12.70
C VAL A 166 -4.18 8.85 -12.78
N GLN A 167 -3.39 8.88 -13.86
CA GLN A 167 -2.44 9.94 -14.16
C GLN A 167 -2.75 10.53 -15.54
N ASN A 168 -2.63 11.84 -15.69
CA ASN A 168 -2.93 12.54 -16.94
C ASN A 168 -1.70 12.97 -17.74
N ASN A 169 -0.56 12.33 -17.49
CA ASN A 169 0.64 12.53 -18.27
C ASN A 169 0.55 11.77 -19.62
N TYR A 170 1.64 11.77 -20.33
CA TYR A 170 1.78 11.09 -21.58
C TYR A 170 1.65 9.54 -21.48
N LEU A 171 2.05 8.93 -20.36
CA LEU A 171 1.81 7.50 -20.10
C LEU A 171 0.32 7.21 -19.91
N ALA A 172 -0.42 8.20 -19.38
CA ALA A 172 -1.86 8.13 -19.10
C ALA A 172 -2.24 6.87 -18.32
N GLU A 173 -1.42 6.53 -17.32
CA GLU A 173 -1.64 5.33 -16.52
C GLU A 173 -2.97 5.40 -15.77
N GLN A 174 -3.77 4.34 -15.93
CA GLN A 174 -4.93 4.07 -15.11
C GLN A 174 -4.79 2.66 -14.59
N THR A 175 -4.93 2.46 -13.31
CA THR A 175 -4.78 1.15 -12.70
C THR A 175 -5.89 0.86 -11.72
N THR A 176 -6.31 -0.40 -11.68
CA THR A 176 -7.20 -0.94 -10.66
C THR A 176 -6.65 -2.30 -10.26
N GLN A 177 -6.45 -2.51 -8.96
CA GLN A 177 -5.88 -3.76 -8.46
C GLN A 177 -6.74 -4.31 -7.33
N TYR A 178 -6.90 -5.63 -7.31
CA TYR A 178 -7.47 -6.38 -6.20
C TYR A 178 -6.38 -7.27 -5.60
N LEU A 179 -6.33 -7.31 -4.28
CA LEU A 179 -5.35 -8.10 -3.54
C LEU A 179 -6.08 -8.94 -2.50
N VAL A 180 -5.63 -10.17 -2.32
CA VAL A 180 -6.19 -11.09 -1.32
C VAL A 180 -5.15 -12.12 -0.92
N GLY A 181 -5.05 -12.42 0.37
CA GLY A 181 -4.09 -13.42 0.85
C GLY A 181 -3.97 -13.48 2.35
N LEU A 182 -2.78 -13.79 2.82
CA LEU A 182 -2.46 -13.91 4.24
C LEU A 182 -1.52 -12.80 4.68
N ASN A 183 -1.74 -12.32 5.89
CA ASN A 183 -0.87 -11.40 6.60
C ASN A 183 -0.28 -12.10 7.81
N PHE A 184 1.01 -11.90 8.04
CA PHE A 184 1.78 -12.46 9.14
C PHE A 184 2.29 -11.31 10.02
N ASP A 185 1.81 -11.22 11.26
CA ASP A 185 2.41 -10.38 12.29
C ASP A 185 3.63 -11.11 12.85
N ILE A 186 4.82 -10.67 12.45
CA ILE A 186 6.08 -11.34 12.78
C ILE A 186 6.46 -11.06 14.23
N ALA A 187 6.79 -12.13 14.97
CA ALA A 187 7.19 -12.05 16.36
C ALA A 187 8.60 -11.44 16.49
N ILE A 188 8.66 -10.12 16.58
CA ILE A 188 9.88 -9.38 16.89
C ILE A 188 9.85 -8.86 18.33
N PRO A 189 11.02 -8.54 18.93
CA PRO A 189 11.05 -7.87 20.24
C PRO A 189 10.23 -6.57 20.23
N LYS A 190 9.37 -6.38 21.22
CA LYS A 190 8.44 -5.23 21.29
C LYS A 190 9.11 -3.86 21.14
N GLN A 191 10.36 -3.74 21.61
CA GLN A 191 11.16 -2.51 21.44
C GLN A 191 11.54 -2.21 19.99
N LEU A 192 11.44 -3.19 19.10
CA LEU A 192 11.67 -3.02 17.66
C LEU A 192 10.38 -2.68 16.89
N GLY A 193 9.25 -2.57 17.59
CA GLY A 193 7.99 -2.13 17.00
C GLY A 193 7.18 -3.25 16.35
N THR A 194 6.76 -3.05 15.11
CA THR A 194 5.87 -3.93 14.36
C THR A 194 6.50 -4.31 13.03
N LEU A 195 6.38 -5.58 12.65
CA LEU A 195 6.76 -6.09 11.33
C LEU A 195 5.64 -6.97 10.79
N LEU A 196 5.00 -6.53 9.70
CA LEU A 196 3.92 -7.24 9.02
C LEU A 196 4.42 -7.70 7.65
N VAL A 197 4.07 -8.93 7.27
CA VAL A 197 4.38 -9.48 5.95
C VAL A 197 3.13 -10.04 5.32
N GLY A 198 2.65 -9.40 4.26
CA GLY A 198 1.55 -9.87 3.43
C GLY A 198 2.06 -10.75 2.28
N VAL A 199 1.46 -11.92 2.09
CA VAL A 199 1.67 -12.78 0.92
C VAL A 199 0.34 -12.90 0.19
N LEU A 200 0.23 -12.18 -0.91
CA LEU A 200 -1.05 -11.89 -1.54
C LEU A 200 -1.06 -12.37 -3.00
N ALA A 201 -2.22 -12.81 -3.46
CA ALA A 201 -2.55 -12.89 -4.87
C ALA A 201 -3.06 -11.51 -5.30
N ARG A 202 -2.60 -11.04 -6.46
CA ARG A 202 -2.98 -9.75 -7.03
C ARG A 202 -3.53 -9.95 -8.43
N GLN A 203 -4.58 -9.20 -8.76
CA GLN A 203 -5.05 -9.02 -10.13
C GLN A 203 -5.10 -7.54 -10.46
N GLU A 204 -4.61 -7.18 -11.65
CA GLU A 204 -4.55 -5.80 -12.10
C GLU A 204 -5.25 -5.63 -13.46
N PHE A 205 -6.01 -4.54 -13.54
CA PHE A 205 -6.61 -4.00 -14.72
C PHE A 205 -5.96 -2.64 -14.97
N THR A 206 -5.39 -2.44 -16.15
CA THR A 206 -4.66 -1.21 -16.43
C THR A 206 -4.94 -0.68 -17.82
N HIS A 207 -4.82 0.63 -17.97
CA HIS A 207 -4.78 1.33 -19.24
C HIS A 207 -3.52 2.19 -19.28
N ASN A 208 -2.74 2.09 -20.36
CA ASN A 208 -1.64 3.01 -20.57
C ASN A 208 -1.20 3.02 -22.04
N GLN A 209 -0.42 4.03 -22.42
CA GLN A 209 0.05 4.22 -23.79
C GLN A 209 1.01 3.13 -24.27
N PHE A 210 1.72 2.44 -23.36
CA PHE A 210 2.54 1.29 -23.76
C PHE A 210 1.69 0.11 -24.23
N ASN A 211 0.51 -0.07 -23.64
CA ASN A 211 -0.41 -1.13 -24.01
C ASN A 211 -1.16 -0.82 -25.31
N ALA A 212 -1.34 0.46 -25.65
CA ALA A 212 -2.11 0.87 -26.82
C ALA A 212 -1.46 0.43 -28.14
N CYS A 213 -0.16 0.70 -28.31
CA CYS A 213 0.53 0.34 -29.56
C CYS A 213 2.00 -0.01 -29.35
N GLY A 214 2.38 -0.43 -28.17
CA GLY A 214 3.77 -0.66 -27.84
C GLY A 214 4.43 0.60 -27.29
N PRO A 215 5.75 0.77 -27.44
CA PRO A 215 6.45 1.87 -26.82
C PRO A 215 5.99 3.23 -27.33
N PRO A 216 6.23 4.27 -26.53
CA PRO A 216 5.95 5.64 -26.91
C PRO A 216 6.48 5.94 -28.29
N GLY A 217 5.64 6.47 -29.15
CA GLY A 217 6.00 6.78 -30.49
C GLY A 217 5.43 5.85 -31.56
N PHE A 218 4.76 4.80 -31.17
CA PHE A 218 4.09 3.87 -32.08
C PHE A 218 2.56 3.89 -31.96
N GLY A 219 2.02 4.77 -31.12
CA GLY A 219 0.58 4.98 -30.95
C GLY A 219 -0.09 5.71 -32.09
N ASP A 220 -1.39 5.87 -32.00
CA ASP A 220 -2.18 6.57 -33.00
C ASP A 220 -1.69 8.02 -33.20
N ALA A 221 -2.03 8.60 -34.35
CA ALA A 221 -1.58 9.92 -34.78
C ALA A 221 -2.06 11.09 -33.89
N GLN A 222 -2.74 10.84 -32.81
CA GLN A 222 -3.30 11.81 -31.88
C GLN A 222 -2.58 11.85 -30.52
N GLY A 223 -1.74 10.86 -30.22
CA GLY A 223 -0.93 10.85 -29.00
C GLY A 223 0.35 11.69 -29.16
N PRO A 224 1.04 12.03 -28.06
CA PRO A 224 2.34 12.71 -28.09
C PRO A 224 3.40 11.94 -28.88
N ALA A 225 3.10 10.74 -29.26
CA ALA A 225 3.82 9.83 -30.15
C ALA A 225 3.84 10.23 -31.64
N ALA A 226 3.07 11.20 -32.07
CA ALA A 226 3.09 11.69 -33.46
C ALA A 226 4.47 12.16 -33.93
N GLY A 227 5.41 12.44 -33.02
CA GLY A 227 6.79 12.77 -33.33
C GLY A 227 7.69 11.61 -33.75
N PHE A 228 7.25 10.36 -33.57
CA PHE A 228 8.03 9.15 -33.92
C PHE A 228 7.65 8.52 -35.26
N GLY A 229 7.21 9.33 -36.21
CA GLY A 229 6.94 8.85 -37.55
C GLY A 229 5.47 8.58 -37.86
N GLY A 230 4.61 9.31 -37.23
CA GLY A 230 3.21 9.49 -37.65
C GLY A 230 2.48 8.16 -37.75
N GLY A 231 2.17 7.57 -36.63
CA GLY A 231 1.68 6.40 -37.04
C GLY A 231 0.64 5.62 -36.51
N THR A 232 0.21 4.93 -37.31
CA THR A 232 -0.55 3.70 -37.13
C THR A 232 0.33 2.70 -36.41
N CYS A 233 -0.22 1.99 -35.43
CA CYS A 233 0.35 0.74 -34.93
C CYS A 233 0.80 -0.08 -36.11
N ILE A 234 2.02 -0.62 -36.09
CA ILE A 234 2.52 -1.47 -37.15
C ILE A 234 1.53 -2.64 -37.33
N GLY A 235 0.94 -2.77 -38.53
CA GLY A 235 -0.14 -3.71 -38.80
C GLY A 235 -1.54 -3.08 -38.83
N GLY A 236 -1.69 -1.77 -38.61
CA GLY A 236 -2.97 -1.06 -38.78
C GLY A 236 -3.99 -1.27 -37.66
N ALA A 237 -3.63 -1.97 -36.59
CA ALA A 237 -4.49 -2.16 -35.44
C ALA A 237 -4.07 -1.24 -34.30
N SER A 238 -4.94 -0.31 -33.89
CA SER A 238 -4.83 0.38 -32.63
C SER A 238 -5.44 -0.50 -31.53
N PHE A 239 -4.75 -0.66 -30.42
CA PHE A 239 -5.30 -1.27 -29.23
C PHE A 239 -5.85 -0.18 -28.32
N SER A 240 -6.87 -0.52 -27.51
CA SER A 240 -7.50 0.44 -26.58
C SER A 240 -6.56 0.94 -25.48
N GLY A 241 -5.42 0.30 -25.29
CA GLY A 241 -4.55 0.55 -24.16
C GLY A 241 -4.91 -0.26 -22.91
N ASP A 242 -6.08 -0.90 -22.93
CA ASP A 242 -6.58 -1.67 -21.81
C ASP A 242 -5.91 -3.05 -21.73
N ARG A 243 -5.61 -3.49 -20.52
CA ARG A 243 -5.12 -4.85 -20.23
C ARG A 243 -5.73 -5.37 -18.95
N ASP A 244 -6.20 -6.62 -19.05
CA ASP A 244 -6.63 -7.44 -17.93
C ASP A 244 -5.53 -8.46 -17.67
N PHE A 245 -4.72 -8.19 -16.64
CA PHE A 245 -3.66 -9.12 -16.28
C PHE A 245 -4.22 -10.34 -15.53
N LYS A 246 -3.53 -11.46 -15.64
CA LYS A 246 -3.81 -12.63 -14.81
C LYS A 246 -3.36 -12.39 -13.39
N TRP A 247 -3.92 -13.18 -12.49
CA TRP A 247 -3.46 -13.21 -11.10
C TRP A 247 -1.97 -13.49 -11.04
N ASP A 248 -1.27 -12.71 -10.27
CA ASP A 248 0.14 -12.84 -9.90
C ASP A 248 0.32 -12.78 -8.39
N TRP A 249 1.55 -12.92 -7.92
CA TRP A 249 1.87 -12.83 -6.51
C TRP A 249 2.37 -11.44 -6.14
N ASN A 250 2.09 -11.04 -4.90
CA ASN A 250 2.55 -9.80 -4.31
C ASN A 250 3.00 -10.08 -2.87
N VAL A 251 4.16 -9.57 -2.49
CA VAL A 251 4.64 -9.57 -1.12
C VAL A 251 4.68 -8.13 -0.64
N GLU A 252 3.94 -7.82 0.42
CA GLU A 252 3.96 -6.52 1.09
C GLU A 252 4.67 -6.67 2.43
N ILE A 253 5.61 -5.78 2.73
CA ILE A 253 6.28 -5.72 4.01
C ILE A 253 6.04 -4.31 4.56
N PHE A 254 5.58 -4.25 5.79
CA PHE A 254 5.44 -3.01 6.53
C PHE A 254 6.18 -3.13 7.84
N ASP A 255 7.05 -2.17 8.13
CA ASP A 255 7.61 -2.05 9.45
C ASP A 255 7.50 -0.63 10.01
N ALA A 256 7.42 -0.57 11.34
CA ALA A 256 7.41 0.68 12.11
C ALA A 256 8.26 0.49 13.37
N ILE A 257 9.48 1.01 13.31
CA ILE A 257 10.52 0.82 14.33
C ILE A 257 10.66 2.09 15.17
N PRO A 258 10.21 2.11 16.45
CA PRO A 258 10.47 3.21 17.37
C PRO A 258 11.94 3.21 17.80
N LEU A 259 12.65 4.29 17.54
CA LEU A 259 14.10 4.35 17.82
C LEU A 259 14.43 4.51 19.30
N GLY A 260 13.50 4.97 20.11
CA GLY A 260 13.68 5.06 21.57
C GLY A 260 13.97 3.71 22.24
N GLY A 261 13.36 2.64 21.75
CA GLY A 261 13.62 1.28 22.23
C GLY A 261 15.03 0.76 21.93
N ILE A 262 15.73 1.35 20.95
CA ILE A 262 17.07 0.94 20.51
C ILE A 262 18.14 1.89 21.07
N PHE A 263 17.91 3.20 20.98
CA PHE A 263 18.91 4.22 21.29
C PHE A 263 18.65 4.98 22.61
N GLY A 264 17.57 4.64 23.31
CA GLY A 264 17.19 5.27 24.57
C GLY A 264 16.27 6.49 24.40
N SER A 265 15.90 7.11 25.51
CA SER A 265 14.81 8.10 25.59
C SER A 265 15.01 9.36 24.74
N TRP A 266 16.23 9.73 24.39
CA TRP A 266 16.48 10.88 23.50
C TRP A 266 15.93 10.63 22.10
N ALA A 267 15.85 9.36 21.66
CA ALA A 267 15.32 8.94 20.36
C ALA A 267 13.83 8.57 20.41
N ASP A 268 13.15 8.70 21.54
CA ASP A 268 11.71 8.41 21.67
C ASP A 268 10.80 9.19 20.68
N PRO A 269 11.14 10.40 20.20
CA PRO A 269 10.34 11.05 19.18
C PRO A 269 10.58 10.51 17.76
N LEU A 270 11.60 9.65 17.57
CA LEU A 270 12.02 9.19 16.26
C LEU A 270 11.50 7.78 15.98
N ARG A 271 11.08 7.56 14.74
CA ARG A 271 10.71 6.23 14.22
C ARG A 271 11.12 6.08 12.76
N ILE A 272 11.49 4.87 12.38
CA ILE A 272 11.62 4.46 10.98
C ILE A 272 10.30 3.81 10.60
N ILE A 273 9.79 4.15 9.42
CA ILE A 273 8.65 3.49 8.78
C ILE A 273 9.12 3.05 7.41
N ASP A 274 8.91 1.79 7.09
CA ASP A 274 9.23 1.23 5.78
C ASP A 274 8.03 0.51 5.19
N ILE A 275 7.86 0.67 3.87
CA ILE A 275 6.85 -0.01 3.06
C ILE A 275 7.57 -0.59 1.85
N THR A 276 7.69 -1.92 1.82
CA THR A 276 8.25 -2.64 0.68
C THR A 276 7.16 -3.45 -0.01
N ASN A 277 7.09 -3.35 -1.35
CA ASN A 277 6.23 -4.17 -2.19
C ASN A 277 7.08 -4.85 -3.25
N ILE A 278 7.01 -6.19 -3.30
CA ILE A 278 7.63 -7.00 -4.35
C ILE A 278 6.51 -7.67 -5.13
N ARG A 279 6.31 -7.25 -6.38
CA ARG A 279 5.23 -7.70 -7.24
C ARG A 279 5.74 -8.61 -8.32
N GLY A 280 5.05 -9.73 -8.53
CA GLY A 280 5.39 -10.71 -9.55
C GLY A 280 5.22 -10.16 -10.97
N PRO A 281 5.80 -10.85 -11.96
CA PRO A 281 5.53 -10.54 -13.35
C PRO A 281 4.08 -10.88 -13.68
N LYS A 282 3.35 -9.90 -14.20
CA LYS A 282 1.95 -10.03 -14.61
C LYS A 282 1.86 -10.27 -16.12
N GLY A 283 1.02 -11.20 -16.53
CA GLY A 283 0.79 -11.54 -17.92
C GLY A 283 -0.68 -11.60 -18.29
N THR A 284 -0.99 -11.35 -19.55
CA THR A 284 -2.36 -11.46 -20.09
C THR A 284 -2.74 -12.88 -20.45
N GLY A 285 -1.75 -13.79 -20.55
CA GLY A 285 -1.93 -15.15 -21.00
C GLY A 285 -2.13 -15.30 -22.50
N ILE A 286 -1.95 -14.26 -23.27
CA ILE A 286 -1.91 -14.35 -24.73
C ILE A 286 -0.57 -14.96 -25.12
N SER A 287 -0.60 -16.05 -25.90
CA SER A 287 0.64 -16.70 -26.35
C SER A 287 1.39 -15.82 -27.34
N THR A 288 2.72 -15.98 -27.40
CA THR A 288 3.58 -15.29 -28.38
C THR A 288 3.11 -15.51 -29.81
N ALA A 289 2.58 -16.70 -30.13
CA ALA A 289 2.04 -17.00 -31.45
C ALA A 289 0.80 -16.15 -31.77
N ASN A 290 -0.10 -15.98 -30.81
CA ASN A 290 -1.26 -15.11 -30.99
C ASN A 290 -0.84 -13.64 -31.06
N CYS A 291 0.21 -13.26 -30.31
CA CYS A 291 0.78 -11.94 -30.34
C CYS A 291 1.33 -11.57 -31.71
N LEU A 292 2.06 -12.48 -32.36
CA LEU A 292 2.58 -12.28 -33.71
C LEU A 292 1.44 -12.15 -34.73
N ALA A 293 0.36 -12.91 -34.58
CA ALA A 293 -0.79 -12.88 -35.51
C ALA A 293 -1.57 -11.56 -35.44
N ILE A 294 -1.57 -10.86 -34.29
CA ILE A 294 -2.29 -9.62 -34.07
C ILE A 294 -1.36 -8.39 -34.04
N GLY A 295 -0.07 -8.55 -34.38
CA GLY A 295 0.89 -7.43 -34.45
C GLY A 295 1.47 -7.01 -33.12
N CYS A 296 1.49 -7.88 -32.09
CA CYS A 296 2.23 -7.60 -30.88
C CYS A 296 3.73 -7.59 -31.14
N PHE A 297 4.30 -6.43 -31.32
CA PHE A 297 5.73 -6.25 -31.58
C PHE A 297 6.53 -6.40 -30.30
N GLY A 298 7.05 -7.58 -30.11
CA GLY A 298 7.72 -8.01 -28.91
C GLY A 298 9.16 -7.59 -28.73
N ALA A 299 9.64 -6.52 -29.23
CA ALA A 299 11.05 -6.18 -29.07
C ALA A 299 11.31 -4.83 -28.37
N VAL A 300 10.34 -3.98 -28.25
CA VAL A 300 10.55 -2.62 -27.79
C VAL A 300 9.65 -2.37 -26.58
N GLY A 301 10.21 -2.06 -25.45
CA GLY A 301 9.46 -1.73 -24.24
C GLY A 301 9.35 -2.85 -23.19
N GLY A 302 9.80 -4.06 -23.47
CA GLY A 302 9.85 -5.12 -22.47
C GLY A 302 8.57 -5.89 -22.24
N PHE A 303 7.55 -5.66 -23.05
CA PHE A 303 6.30 -6.42 -23.04
C PHE A 303 6.33 -7.64 -23.98
N ASN A 304 7.53 -8.22 -24.20
CA ASN A 304 7.70 -9.50 -24.86
C ASN A 304 6.89 -10.55 -24.11
N ASN A 305 6.09 -11.33 -24.80
CA ASN A 305 5.25 -12.37 -24.25
C ASN A 305 4.11 -11.87 -23.36
N ASN A 306 3.75 -10.59 -23.41
CA ASN A 306 2.71 -10.00 -22.56
C ASN A 306 2.96 -10.17 -21.05
N GLU A 307 4.21 -10.31 -20.67
CA GLU A 307 4.63 -10.36 -19.28
C GLU A 307 5.44 -9.12 -18.93
N THR A 308 5.10 -8.55 -17.80
CA THR A 308 5.91 -7.50 -17.17
C THR A 308 7.11 -8.13 -16.45
N LYS A 309 7.92 -7.33 -15.79
CA LYS A 309 9.00 -7.79 -14.94
C LYS A 309 8.60 -7.68 -13.47
N THR A 310 9.28 -8.45 -12.63
CA THR A 310 9.19 -8.29 -11.18
C THR A 310 9.49 -6.85 -10.84
N GLU A 311 8.58 -6.26 -10.09
CA GLU A 311 8.62 -4.87 -9.65
C GLU A 311 9.00 -4.84 -8.18
N VAL A 312 9.91 -3.95 -7.81
CA VAL A 312 10.30 -3.73 -6.41
C VAL A 312 10.06 -2.28 -6.07
N PHE A 313 9.20 -2.04 -5.12
CA PHE A 313 8.91 -0.73 -4.55
C PHE A 313 9.34 -0.72 -3.09
N GLU A 314 10.06 0.30 -2.69
CA GLU A 314 10.51 0.53 -1.32
C GLU A 314 10.37 2.01 -0.99
N ASP A 315 9.77 2.31 0.15
CA ASP A 315 9.58 3.67 0.66
C ASP A 315 9.92 3.69 2.14
N VAL A 316 11.14 4.14 2.45
CA VAL A 316 11.64 4.24 3.82
C VAL A 316 11.69 5.69 4.28
N ARG A 317 11.20 5.96 5.49
CA ARG A 317 11.25 7.30 6.08
C ARG A 317 11.67 7.29 7.54
N LEU A 318 12.45 8.29 7.91
CA LEU A 318 12.72 8.67 9.29
C LEU A 318 11.75 9.78 9.68
N SER A 319 10.85 9.47 10.61
CA SER A 319 9.82 10.37 11.10
C SER A 319 10.16 10.86 12.50
N LEU A 320 9.96 12.14 12.73
CA LEU A 320 10.07 12.84 14.01
C LEU A 320 8.68 13.25 14.48
N ASP A 321 8.23 12.78 15.64
CA ASP A 321 7.07 13.35 16.34
C ASP A 321 7.42 14.75 16.85
N ALA A 322 7.22 15.74 15.99
CA ALA A 322 7.52 17.14 16.27
C ALA A 322 6.64 17.69 17.40
N SER A 323 5.41 17.19 17.52
CA SER A 323 4.51 17.59 18.60
C SER A 323 4.97 17.12 19.97
N LYS A 324 5.59 15.96 20.07
CA LYS A 324 6.23 15.48 21.30
C LYS A 324 7.40 16.38 21.71
N VAL A 325 8.19 16.82 20.73
CA VAL A 325 9.37 17.67 20.98
C VAL A 325 8.98 19.09 21.36
N PHE A 326 8.07 19.72 20.61
CA PHE A 326 7.76 21.14 20.79
C PHE A 326 6.62 21.42 21.78
N TRP A 327 5.65 20.48 21.91
CA TRP A 327 4.43 20.72 22.69
C TRP A 327 4.20 19.73 23.82
N THR A 328 5.08 18.73 23.99
CA THR A 328 4.92 17.64 24.97
C THR A 328 3.61 16.82 24.78
N LYS A 329 2.98 16.94 23.62
CA LYS A 329 1.74 16.22 23.24
C LYS A 329 2.04 15.31 22.06
N PRO A 330 2.34 14.02 22.28
CA PRO A 330 2.77 13.12 21.21
C PRO A 330 1.67 12.83 20.18
N GLY A 331 2.10 12.59 18.95
CA GLY A 331 1.30 12.04 17.88
C GLY A 331 0.26 13.00 17.30
N ILE A 332 0.51 14.30 17.25
CA ILE A 332 -0.32 15.29 16.58
C ILE A 332 0.31 15.75 15.27
N TRP A 333 1.62 15.94 15.28
CA TRP A 333 2.35 16.48 14.14
C TRP A 333 3.69 15.78 13.99
N ASP A 334 3.89 15.19 12.81
CA ASP A 334 5.13 14.57 12.39
C ASP A 334 5.83 15.40 11.31
N ALA A 335 7.15 15.41 11.34
CA ALA A 335 8.00 15.84 10.24
C ALA A 335 8.88 14.67 9.83
N TYR A 336 9.14 14.48 8.52
CA TYR A 336 9.94 13.36 8.06
C TYR A 336 10.80 13.66 6.86
N VAL A 337 11.85 12.87 6.74
CA VAL A 337 12.67 12.74 5.55
C VAL A 337 12.67 11.28 5.12
N GLY A 338 12.69 11.04 3.82
CA GLY A 338 12.62 9.66 3.34
C GLY A 338 13.27 9.50 1.97
N TYR A 339 13.23 8.27 1.54
CA TYR A 339 13.76 7.83 0.26
C TYR A 339 12.85 6.79 -0.34
N ARG A 340 12.48 6.99 -1.63
CA ARG A 340 11.70 6.07 -2.43
C ARG A 340 12.58 5.47 -3.51
N TYR A 341 12.52 4.15 -3.60
CA TYR A 341 13.12 3.39 -4.67
C TYR A 341 12.07 2.51 -5.33
N TRP A 342 11.94 2.61 -6.66
CA TRP A 342 10.99 1.81 -7.40
C TRP A 342 11.66 1.28 -8.66
N TYR A 343 11.98 -0.01 -8.65
CA TYR A 343 12.63 -0.71 -9.73
C TYR A 343 11.60 -1.38 -10.64
N ASN A 344 11.80 -1.34 -11.95
CA ASN A 344 10.85 -1.78 -12.96
C ASN A 344 9.45 -1.17 -12.75
N LYS A 345 9.39 0.12 -12.51
CA LYS A 345 8.17 0.89 -12.23
C LYS A 345 7.06 0.50 -13.22
N PHE A 346 5.86 0.18 -12.70
CA PHE A 346 4.73 -0.39 -13.43
C PHE A 346 5.01 -1.73 -14.13
N GLY A 347 6.04 -2.47 -13.72
CA GLY A 347 6.45 -3.74 -14.32
C GLY A 347 7.23 -3.59 -15.63
N THR A 348 7.71 -2.39 -15.96
CA THR A 348 8.53 -2.13 -17.15
C THR A 348 9.88 -2.83 -17.07
N ASN A 349 10.39 -3.32 -18.20
CA ASN A 349 11.71 -3.96 -18.24
C ASN A 349 12.83 -2.91 -18.33
N HIS A 350 13.52 -2.66 -17.22
CA HIS A 350 14.64 -1.72 -17.18
C HIS A 350 15.71 -1.97 -18.25
N ASN A 351 15.94 -3.22 -18.63
CA ASN A 351 16.95 -3.60 -19.63
C ASN A 351 16.45 -3.52 -21.07
N ALA A 352 15.16 -3.22 -21.28
CA ALA A 352 14.65 -3.04 -22.65
C ALA A 352 15.29 -1.83 -23.34
N ALA A 353 15.40 -1.86 -24.66
CA ALA A 353 16.03 -0.81 -25.44
C ALA A 353 15.44 0.58 -25.17
N LEU A 354 14.11 0.67 -24.95
CA LEU A 354 13.46 1.91 -24.58
C LEU A 354 14.05 2.52 -23.32
N PHE A 355 14.21 1.73 -22.25
CA PHE A 355 14.66 2.21 -20.93
C PHE A 355 16.18 2.17 -20.75
N SER A 356 16.91 1.55 -21.65
CA SER A 356 18.39 1.55 -21.64
C SER A 356 19.01 2.57 -22.59
N THR A 357 18.26 3.00 -23.64
CA THR A 357 18.80 3.82 -24.72
C THR A 357 17.97 5.06 -25.00
N LEU A 358 16.66 4.91 -25.17
CA LEU A 358 15.80 6.04 -25.60
C LEU A 358 15.33 6.92 -24.43
N ALA A 359 14.95 6.30 -23.30
CA ALA A 359 14.59 6.97 -22.06
C ALA A 359 15.31 6.33 -20.86
N PRO A 360 16.65 6.41 -20.81
CA PRO A 360 17.45 5.64 -19.88
C PRO A 360 17.11 5.96 -18.43
N GLY A 361 16.94 4.88 -17.65
CA GLY A 361 16.70 4.95 -16.20
C GLY A 361 15.31 5.47 -15.81
N THR A 362 14.39 5.71 -16.74
CA THR A 362 13.04 6.21 -16.40
C THR A 362 12.12 5.13 -15.83
N SER A 363 12.46 3.86 -16.00
CA SER A 363 11.81 2.71 -15.34
C SER A 363 12.26 2.49 -13.90
N ILE A 364 13.16 3.33 -13.39
CA ILE A 364 13.61 3.33 -12.00
C ILE A 364 13.34 4.70 -11.38
N GLU A 365 12.54 4.74 -10.34
CA GLU A 365 12.43 5.91 -9.48
C GLU A 365 13.41 5.77 -8.31
N SER A 366 14.16 6.82 -8.05
CA SER A 366 15.17 6.88 -6.98
C SER A 366 15.20 8.31 -6.49
N THR A 367 14.42 8.61 -5.45
CA THR A 367 14.18 9.99 -5.02
C THR A 367 14.16 10.13 -3.52
N ALA A 368 14.87 11.14 -3.01
CA ALA A 368 14.67 11.58 -1.65
C ALA A 368 13.43 12.47 -1.56
N TYR A 369 12.84 12.53 -0.38
CA TYR A 369 11.71 13.40 -0.11
C TYR A 369 11.72 13.94 1.33
N VAL A 370 10.96 14.99 1.53
CA VAL A 370 10.66 15.56 2.85
C VAL A 370 9.16 15.79 2.96
N GLY A 371 8.65 15.75 4.17
CA GLY A 371 7.22 15.99 4.36
C GLY A 371 6.82 16.18 5.80
N THR A 372 5.53 16.36 5.97
CA THR A 372 4.89 16.57 7.26
C THR A 372 3.51 15.94 7.28
N THR A 373 3.10 15.45 8.44
CA THR A 373 1.77 14.85 8.68
C THR A 373 1.12 15.49 9.89
N TYR A 374 -0.14 15.84 9.77
CA TYR A 374 -0.99 16.27 10.88
C TYR A 374 -2.06 15.21 11.15
N HIS A 375 -2.20 14.79 12.42
CA HIS A 375 -3.14 13.78 12.89
C HIS A 375 -4.33 14.45 13.58
N PHE A 376 -5.54 14.09 13.14
CA PHE A 376 -6.79 14.51 13.78
C PHE A 376 -7.13 13.49 14.88
N LYS A 377 -7.09 13.95 16.13
CA LYS A 377 -7.41 13.13 17.32
C LYS A 377 -8.67 13.60 18.00
#